data_f200d3977959c58c31ef90376895d986
#
_entry.id   f200d3977959c58c31ef90376895d986
#
_cell.length_a   1.000
_cell.length_b   1.000
_cell.length_c   1.000
_cell.angle_alpha   90.00
_cell.angle_beta   90.00
_cell.angle_gamma   90.00
#
_symmetry.space_group_name_H-M   'P 1'
#
loop_
_entity.id
_entity.type
_entity.pdbx_description
1 polymer ?
#
loop_
_entity_poly.entity_id
_entity_poly.type
_entity_poly.pdbx_seq_one_letter_code
_entity_poly.pdbx_strand_id
1 'polypeptide(L)'
;MTIARNTLYEDMAHQSIEEAPHYVTAITDMADHKEVISSEDIYTTNGIKLITKNTTIGGSQREGLIRHKLCKPIDQSLIVQNGVTVDSLAREVTRLIKENPNLQYLAAFNGDLRALSQELVLLVLSPHMAFKLTVAKEQHPHLFQHLLLVTLIAHYLAVRKKLSRTDMENLLCAALFHDLGELHINPALLNSTNHLSETERRHIYAHPIASYLIVREVAGIDPAVSTAILQHHERQDGSGYPYGLHGDQIGTIARIVSVADVCASIFARFGSNLRLATLMRLNVKKYDPELLSFVHEGFGRMTNCTVAANNTELPRLEAVSQLFETWSEFRAVLGLLATDSSSLAGELEFMFDRMANLRSMLFQFGFDPGSLELLVEIAMADPKIANELTAVLERVYDLLSSSPR
;
A
#
# COMPACT_ATOMS: atom_id res chain seq x y z
N MET A 1 -0.31 -21.44 -14.23
CA MET A 1 -0.12 -20.95 -12.85
C MET A 1 -0.84 -19.62 -12.58
N THR A 2 -0.88 -18.66 -13.50
CA THR A 2 -1.47 -17.31 -13.32
C THR A 2 -2.98 -17.34 -13.08
N ILE A 3 -3.77 -18.15 -13.82
CA ILE A 3 -5.24 -18.22 -13.69
C ILE A 3 -5.66 -18.73 -12.31
N ALA A 4 -5.02 -19.78 -11.78
CA ALA A 4 -5.34 -20.31 -10.46
C ALA A 4 -4.99 -19.35 -9.29
N ARG A 5 -3.99 -18.48 -9.47
CA ARG A 5 -3.63 -17.44 -8.51
C ARG A 5 -4.72 -16.35 -8.43
N ASN A 6 -5.24 -15.93 -9.58
CA ASN A 6 -6.21 -14.86 -9.68
C ASN A 6 -7.54 -15.22 -8.99
N THR A 7 -8.05 -16.44 -9.26
CA THR A 7 -9.28 -16.94 -8.62
C THR A 7 -9.15 -16.98 -7.10
N LEU A 8 -7.99 -17.36 -6.57
CA LEU A 8 -7.76 -17.44 -5.13
C LEU A 8 -7.81 -16.03 -4.45
N TYR A 9 -7.22 -15.01 -5.06
CA TYR A 9 -7.29 -13.64 -4.52
C TYR A 9 -8.71 -13.07 -4.59
N GLU A 10 -9.45 -13.39 -5.65
CA GLU A 10 -10.86 -12.99 -5.81
C GLU A 10 -11.72 -13.63 -4.72
N ASP A 11 -11.59 -14.94 -4.49
CA ASP A 11 -12.32 -15.66 -3.43
C ASP A 11 -12.02 -15.08 -2.05
N MET A 12 -10.74 -14.79 -1.74
CA MET A 12 -10.33 -14.22 -0.47
C MET A 12 -10.86 -12.80 -0.27
N ALA A 13 -10.87 -11.96 -1.32
CA ALA A 13 -11.42 -10.61 -1.26
C ALA A 13 -12.93 -10.64 -1.04
N HIS A 14 -13.65 -11.49 -1.76
CA HIS A 14 -15.10 -11.67 -1.57
C HIS A 14 -15.41 -12.14 -0.15
N GLN A 15 -14.72 -13.15 0.36
CA GLN A 15 -14.90 -13.64 1.72
C GLN A 15 -14.64 -12.55 2.75
N SER A 16 -13.55 -11.79 2.62
CA SER A 16 -13.21 -10.70 3.54
C SER A 16 -14.28 -9.62 3.61
N ILE A 17 -14.92 -9.29 2.47
CA ILE A 17 -16.01 -8.30 2.42
C ILE A 17 -17.32 -8.88 2.97
N GLU A 18 -17.66 -10.12 2.63
CA GLU A 18 -18.92 -10.74 3.03
C GLU A 18 -18.97 -11.08 4.53
N GLU A 19 -17.90 -11.62 5.08
CA GLU A 19 -17.82 -11.98 6.51
C GLU A 19 -17.46 -10.76 7.35
N ALA A 20 -16.61 -9.90 6.88
CA ALA A 20 -16.20 -8.59 7.42
C ALA A 20 -16.00 -8.49 8.96
N PRO A 21 -15.48 -9.52 9.69
CA PRO A 21 -15.44 -9.49 11.15
C PRO A 21 -14.57 -8.33 11.69
N HIS A 22 -13.47 -8.01 11.03
CA HIS A 22 -12.57 -6.93 11.39
C HIS A 22 -13.21 -5.55 11.16
N TYR A 23 -13.91 -5.40 10.05
CA TYR A 23 -14.60 -4.16 9.73
C TYR A 23 -15.79 -3.91 10.68
N VAL A 24 -16.59 -4.93 10.98
CA VAL A 24 -17.67 -4.85 11.99
C VAL A 24 -17.11 -4.50 13.36
N THR A 25 -15.98 -5.08 13.74
CA THR A 25 -15.28 -4.73 14.99
C THR A 25 -14.88 -3.26 15.00
N ALA A 26 -14.24 -2.77 13.94
CA ALA A 26 -13.86 -1.37 13.82
C ALA A 26 -15.06 -0.41 13.91
N ILE A 27 -16.19 -0.75 13.24
CA ILE A 27 -17.43 0.04 13.33
C ILE A 27 -17.96 0.09 14.78
N THR A 28 -18.01 -1.03 15.47
CA THR A 28 -18.55 -1.09 16.83
C THR A 28 -17.62 -0.46 17.86
N ASP A 29 -16.30 -0.51 17.66
CA ASP A 29 -15.32 0.22 18.47
C ASP A 29 -15.40 1.74 18.23
N MET A 30 -15.58 2.17 16.97
CA MET A 30 -15.84 3.57 16.65
C MET A 30 -17.11 4.07 17.35
N ALA A 31 -18.13 3.23 17.45
CA ALA A 31 -19.40 3.56 18.06
C ALA A 31 -19.32 3.84 19.57
N ASP A 32 -18.24 3.44 20.25
CA ASP A 32 -17.98 3.80 21.65
C ASP A 32 -17.67 5.31 21.83
N HIS A 33 -17.28 6.01 20.74
CA HIS A 33 -16.86 7.42 20.76
C HIS A 33 -17.64 8.31 19.79
N LYS A 34 -18.36 7.70 18.83
CA LYS A 34 -19.18 8.39 17.84
C LYS A 34 -20.56 7.79 17.80
N GLU A 35 -21.56 8.63 17.63
CA GLU A 35 -22.93 8.16 17.45
C GLU A 35 -23.07 7.53 16.05
N VAL A 36 -23.25 6.21 16.02
CA VAL A 36 -23.52 5.41 14.82
C VAL A 36 -24.95 4.86 14.94
N ILE A 37 -25.76 5.14 13.92
CA ILE A 37 -27.19 4.80 13.93
C ILE A 37 -27.54 3.99 12.69
N SER A 38 -28.38 2.97 12.83
CA SER A 38 -28.96 2.27 11.67
C SER A 38 -29.93 3.17 10.91
N SER A 39 -29.70 3.36 9.60
CA SER A 39 -30.57 4.14 8.72
C SER A 39 -31.81 3.38 8.29
N GLU A 40 -31.80 2.07 8.45
CA GLU A 40 -32.86 1.13 8.09
C GLU A 40 -32.80 -0.12 8.95
N ASP A 41 -33.79 -1.02 8.81
CA ASP A 41 -33.74 -2.35 9.40
C ASP A 41 -32.63 -3.19 8.77
N ILE A 42 -31.82 -3.87 9.57
CA ILE A 42 -30.73 -4.74 9.11
C ILE A 42 -31.16 -6.18 9.20
N TYR A 43 -31.07 -6.91 8.08
CA TYR A 43 -31.50 -8.29 7.94
C TYR A 43 -30.32 -9.20 7.57
N THR A 44 -30.44 -10.45 8.02
CA THR A 44 -29.59 -11.55 7.54
C THR A 44 -30.06 -12.02 6.17
N THR A 45 -29.20 -12.74 5.45
CA THR A 45 -29.54 -13.40 4.17
C THR A 45 -30.72 -14.36 4.29
N ASN A 46 -31.00 -14.86 5.52
CA ASN A 46 -32.14 -15.74 5.80
C ASN A 46 -33.42 -14.98 6.20
N GLY A 47 -33.43 -13.63 6.08
CA GLY A 47 -34.59 -12.79 6.39
C GLY A 47 -34.83 -12.52 7.88
N ILE A 48 -33.89 -12.86 8.76
CA ILE A 48 -34.02 -12.56 10.19
C ILE A 48 -33.60 -11.10 10.42
N LYS A 49 -34.46 -10.31 11.07
CA LYS A 49 -34.14 -8.95 11.46
C LYS A 49 -33.18 -8.97 12.65
N LEU A 50 -31.98 -8.41 12.48
CA LEU A 50 -30.99 -8.27 13.56
C LEU A 50 -31.08 -6.94 14.28
N ILE A 51 -31.29 -5.85 13.53
CA ILE A 51 -31.30 -4.48 14.07
C ILE A 51 -32.48 -3.72 13.46
N THR A 52 -33.19 -2.98 14.29
CA THR A 52 -34.28 -2.11 13.86
C THR A 52 -33.72 -0.74 13.43
N LYS A 53 -34.34 -0.10 12.47
CA LYS A 53 -34.05 1.27 12.05
C LYS A 53 -33.97 2.23 13.27
N ASN A 54 -33.09 3.21 13.21
CA ASN A 54 -32.81 4.20 14.25
C ASN A 54 -32.25 3.59 15.57
N THR A 55 -31.72 2.37 15.53
CA THR A 55 -31.00 1.80 16.67
C THR A 55 -29.56 2.33 16.68
N THR A 56 -29.10 2.81 17.84
CA THR A 56 -27.68 3.14 18.05
C THR A 56 -26.87 1.84 18.10
N ILE A 57 -25.82 1.79 17.27
CA ILE A 57 -24.90 0.67 17.18
C ILE A 57 -23.85 0.79 18.29
N GLY A 58 -23.39 -0.34 18.81
CA GLY A 58 -22.34 -0.41 19.81
C GLY A 58 -21.83 -1.83 20.00
N GLY A 59 -21.02 -2.05 21.03
CA GLY A 59 -20.42 -3.35 21.32
C GLY A 59 -21.43 -4.49 21.53
N SER A 60 -22.65 -4.18 22.00
CA SER A 60 -23.72 -5.18 22.23
C SER A 60 -24.23 -5.84 20.95
N GLN A 61 -24.15 -5.16 19.80
CA GLN A 61 -24.57 -5.70 18.50
C GLN A 61 -23.48 -6.46 17.76
N ARG A 62 -22.19 -6.30 18.18
CA ARG A 62 -21.02 -6.86 17.51
C ARG A 62 -21.13 -8.34 17.20
N GLU A 63 -21.41 -9.14 18.24
CA GLU A 63 -21.46 -10.60 18.10
C GLU A 63 -22.55 -11.05 17.10
N GLY A 64 -23.73 -10.42 17.17
CA GLY A 64 -24.82 -10.70 16.23
C GLY A 64 -24.45 -10.35 14.80
N LEU A 65 -23.80 -9.20 14.58
CA LEU A 65 -23.38 -8.74 13.26
C LEU A 65 -22.25 -9.59 12.66
N ILE A 66 -21.33 -10.10 13.48
CA ILE A 66 -20.23 -10.97 13.01
C ILE A 66 -20.72 -12.39 12.71
N ARG A 67 -21.63 -12.91 13.56
CA ARG A 67 -22.12 -14.30 13.46
C ARG A 67 -23.00 -14.55 12.23
N HIS A 68 -23.67 -13.52 11.72
CA HIS A 68 -24.67 -13.65 10.69
C HIS A 68 -24.28 -12.96 9.40
N LYS A 69 -24.41 -13.65 8.26
CA LYS A 69 -24.24 -13.04 6.93
C LYS A 69 -25.40 -12.07 6.69
N LEU A 70 -25.06 -10.82 6.40
CA LEU A 70 -26.03 -9.75 6.15
C LEU A 70 -26.48 -9.74 4.69
N CYS A 71 -27.70 -9.24 4.43
CA CYS A 71 -28.23 -9.06 3.07
C CYS A 71 -27.43 -8.10 2.22
N LYS A 72 -26.75 -7.14 2.86
CA LYS A 72 -25.89 -6.13 2.24
C LYS A 72 -24.78 -5.70 3.20
N PRO A 73 -23.68 -5.12 2.70
CA PRO A 73 -22.62 -4.59 3.55
C PRO A 73 -23.18 -3.66 4.64
N ILE A 74 -22.69 -3.84 5.87
CA ILE A 74 -23.26 -3.18 7.08
C ILE A 74 -23.26 -1.65 6.97
N ASP A 75 -22.21 -1.07 6.42
CA ASP A 75 -22.01 0.38 6.27
C ASP A 75 -22.99 1.04 5.28
N GLN A 76 -23.66 0.27 4.41
CA GLN A 76 -24.75 0.79 3.59
C GLN A 76 -26.04 1.05 4.39
N SER A 77 -26.14 0.45 5.57
CA SER A 77 -27.28 0.58 6.47
C SER A 77 -26.99 1.45 7.71
N LEU A 78 -25.84 2.13 7.76
CA LEU A 78 -25.42 2.93 8.89
C LEU A 78 -25.16 4.39 8.52
N ILE A 79 -25.38 5.27 9.50
CA ILE A 79 -25.03 6.68 9.44
C ILE A 79 -24.19 7.00 10.67
N VAL A 80 -23.16 7.82 10.50
CA VAL A 80 -22.32 8.32 11.59
C VAL A 80 -22.45 9.84 11.67
N GLN A 81 -22.67 10.35 12.90
CA GLN A 81 -22.67 11.79 13.12
C GLN A 81 -21.25 12.35 13.08
N ASN A 82 -21.12 13.56 12.51
CA ASN A 82 -19.82 14.23 12.35
C ASN A 82 -18.76 13.34 11.66
N GLY A 83 -19.20 12.60 10.64
CA GLY A 83 -18.31 11.78 9.81
C GLY A 83 -17.42 12.63 8.90
N VAL A 84 -16.58 11.96 8.13
CA VAL A 84 -15.72 12.59 7.12
C VAL A 84 -16.58 13.24 6.03
N THR A 85 -16.24 14.47 5.68
CA THR A 85 -16.83 15.24 4.58
C THR A 85 -15.72 15.75 3.67
N VAL A 86 -16.05 16.18 2.45
CA VAL A 86 -15.08 16.79 1.52
C VAL A 86 -14.38 17.99 2.15
N ASP A 87 -15.08 18.83 2.92
CA ASP A 87 -14.51 19.96 3.65
C ASP A 87 -13.54 19.48 4.75
N SER A 88 -13.86 18.39 5.44
CA SER A 88 -12.96 17.84 6.44
C SER A 88 -11.70 17.24 5.82
N LEU A 89 -11.81 16.57 4.66
CA LEU A 89 -10.66 16.09 3.88
C LEU A 89 -9.75 17.24 3.45
N ALA A 90 -10.34 18.31 2.90
CA ALA A 90 -9.60 19.51 2.49
C ALA A 90 -8.86 20.18 3.68
N ARG A 91 -9.47 20.22 4.88
CA ARG A 91 -8.82 20.71 6.09
C ARG A 91 -7.67 19.81 6.53
N GLU A 92 -7.85 18.49 6.52
CA GLU A 92 -6.79 17.54 6.92
C GLU A 92 -5.60 17.60 5.98
N VAL A 93 -5.82 17.64 4.65
CA VAL A 93 -4.74 17.81 3.66
C VAL A 93 -4.02 19.15 3.87
N THR A 94 -4.77 20.24 4.12
CA THR A 94 -4.17 21.55 4.40
C THR A 94 -3.31 21.52 5.67
N ARG A 95 -3.76 20.81 6.71
CA ARG A 95 -3.00 20.60 7.94
C ARG A 95 -1.71 19.81 7.66
N LEU A 96 -1.82 18.68 6.95
CA LEU A 96 -0.71 17.82 6.58
C LEU A 96 0.38 18.59 5.80
N ILE A 97 -0.03 19.43 4.84
CA ILE A 97 0.89 20.30 4.09
C ILE A 97 1.57 21.29 5.03
N LYS A 98 0.83 21.97 5.91
CA LYS A 98 1.37 23.00 6.81
C LYS A 98 2.37 22.43 7.83
N GLU A 99 2.13 21.23 8.32
CA GLU A 99 2.98 20.58 9.32
C GLU A 99 4.27 20.01 8.73
N ASN A 100 4.38 19.89 7.40
CA ASN A 100 5.53 19.26 6.76
C ASN A 100 6.13 20.14 5.65
N PRO A 101 7.35 20.72 5.86
CA PRO A 101 8.00 21.59 4.88
C PRO A 101 8.19 20.92 3.49
N ASN A 102 8.41 19.61 3.47
CA ASN A 102 8.59 18.87 2.22
C ASN A 102 7.30 18.79 1.41
N LEU A 103 6.17 18.63 2.10
CA LEU A 103 4.85 18.62 1.44
C LEU A 103 4.44 20.04 1.00
N GLN A 104 4.85 21.07 1.75
CA GLN A 104 4.69 22.46 1.30
C GLN A 104 5.39 22.70 -0.03
N TYR A 105 6.61 22.18 -0.17
CA TYR A 105 7.36 22.31 -1.42
C TYR A 105 6.65 21.62 -2.58
N LEU A 106 6.18 20.37 -2.41
CA LEU A 106 5.41 19.67 -3.45
C LEU A 106 4.13 20.41 -3.82
N ALA A 107 3.39 20.90 -2.85
CA ALA A 107 2.18 21.66 -3.09
C ALA A 107 2.46 23.01 -3.79
N ALA A 108 3.52 23.72 -3.38
CA ALA A 108 3.94 24.98 -3.98
C ALA A 108 4.48 24.80 -5.41
N PHE A 109 5.04 23.65 -5.72
CA PHE A 109 5.54 23.33 -7.06
C PHE A 109 4.45 23.41 -8.12
N ASN A 110 3.20 23.11 -7.75
CA ASN A 110 2.02 23.24 -8.59
C ASN A 110 1.46 24.68 -8.66
N GLY A 111 2.14 25.64 -8.04
CA GLY A 111 1.80 27.07 -8.08
C GLY A 111 0.81 27.54 -7.02
N ASP A 112 0.01 26.64 -6.41
CA ASP A 112 -0.94 26.98 -5.34
C ASP A 112 -1.00 25.88 -4.27
N LEU A 113 -0.65 26.23 -3.04
CA LEU A 113 -0.75 25.36 -1.86
C LEU A 113 -2.20 24.89 -1.57
N ARG A 114 -3.18 25.57 -2.15
CA ARG A 114 -4.61 25.30 -1.93
C ARG A 114 -5.24 24.46 -3.06
N ALA A 115 -4.54 24.25 -4.18
CA ALA A 115 -5.11 23.61 -5.37
C ALA A 115 -5.79 22.28 -5.05
N LEU A 116 -5.07 21.36 -4.37
CA LEU A 116 -5.65 20.09 -3.96
C LEU A 116 -6.86 20.24 -3.05
N SER A 117 -6.81 21.16 -2.07
CA SER A 117 -7.95 21.38 -1.16
C SER A 117 -9.18 21.90 -1.89
N GLN A 118 -8.99 22.74 -2.90
CA GLN A 118 -10.09 23.24 -3.75
C GLN A 118 -10.68 22.16 -4.64
N GLU A 119 -9.88 21.27 -5.17
CA GLU A 119 -10.33 20.15 -5.97
C GLU A 119 -11.05 19.08 -5.13
N LEU A 120 -10.54 18.78 -3.91
CA LEU A 120 -11.19 17.83 -3.01
C LEU A 120 -12.61 18.24 -2.60
N VAL A 121 -12.85 19.55 -2.42
CA VAL A 121 -14.21 20.05 -2.09
C VAL A 121 -15.19 19.82 -3.22
N LEU A 122 -14.72 19.70 -4.46
CA LEU A 122 -15.57 19.45 -5.64
C LEU A 122 -15.90 17.97 -5.84
N LEU A 123 -15.23 17.06 -5.14
CA LEU A 123 -15.52 15.63 -5.27
C LEU A 123 -16.91 15.28 -4.74
N VAL A 124 -17.56 14.36 -5.44
CA VAL A 124 -18.82 13.77 -4.97
C VAL A 124 -18.51 12.59 -4.06
N LEU A 125 -18.63 12.82 -2.75
CA LEU A 125 -18.41 11.78 -1.74
C LEU A 125 -19.76 11.18 -1.33
N SER A 126 -20.03 9.93 -1.73
CA SER A 126 -21.24 9.24 -1.31
C SER A 126 -21.26 8.99 0.20
N PRO A 127 -22.45 8.92 0.85
CA PRO A 127 -22.54 8.64 2.29
C PRO A 127 -21.81 7.35 2.70
N HIS A 128 -21.87 6.31 1.88
CA HIS A 128 -21.20 5.05 2.08
C HIS A 128 -19.67 5.19 2.09
N MET A 129 -19.11 5.93 1.14
CA MET A 129 -17.66 6.19 1.10
C MET A 129 -17.21 7.12 2.24
N ALA A 130 -18.03 8.12 2.58
CA ALA A 130 -17.80 8.98 3.74
C ALA A 130 -17.75 8.17 5.05
N PHE A 131 -18.65 7.19 5.20
CA PHE A 131 -18.64 6.28 6.35
C PHE A 131 -17.37 5.47 6.44
N LYS A 132 -16.92 4.83 5.33
CA LYS A 132 -15.66 4.07 5.29
C LYS A 132 -14.44 4.93 5.63
N LEU A 133 -14.35 6.13 5.08
CA LEU A 133 -13.28 7.08 5.42
C LEU A 133 -13.36 7.52 6.89
N THR A 134 -14.56 7.57 7.47
CA THR A 134 -14.72 7.86 8.90
C THR A 134 -14.18 6.71 9.75
N VAL A 135 -14.50 5.46 9.41
CA VAL A 135 -13.92 4.29 10.07
C VAL A 135 -12.40 4.27 9.94
N ALA A 136 -11.87 4.54 8.75
CA ALA A 136 -10.42 4.66 8.54
C ALA A 136 -9.80 5.73 9.44
N LYS A 137 -10.42 6.92 9.51
CA LYS A 137 -9.93 8.02 10.35
C LYS A 137 -9.90 7.69 11.84
N GLU A 138 -10.97 7.09 12.35
CA GLU A 138 -11.16 6.86 13.78
C GLU A 138 -10.45 5.59 14.30
N GLN A 139 -10.41 4.53 13.49
CA GLN A 139 -9.91 3.22 13.92
C GLN A 139 -8.57 2.83 13.28
N HIS A 140 -8.24 3.40 12.12
CA HIS A 140 -7.02 3.14 11.36
C HIS A 140 -6.33 4.46 10.93
N PRO A 141 -5.90 5.32 11.89
CA PRO A 141 -5.40 6.66 11.57
C PRO A 141 -4.18 6.64 10.64
N HIS A 142 -3.34 5.60 10.70
CA HIS A 142 -2.22 5.44 9.78
C HIS A 142 -2.69 5.23 8.34
N LEU A 143 -3.70 4.38 8.11
CA LEU A 143 -4.32 4.21 6.80
C LEU A 143 -4.91 5.53 6.29
N PHE A 144 -5.67 6.22 7.14
CA PHE A 144 -6.28 7.49 6.74
C PHE A 144 -5.24 8.55 6.34
N GLN A 145 -4.16 8.68 7.12
CA GLN A 145 -3.04 9.57 6.79
C GLN A 145 -2.34 9.15 5.49
N HIS A 146 -2.15 7.85 5.27
CA HIS A 146 -1.59 7.31 4.03
C HIS A 146 -2.45 7.68 2.82
N LEU A 147 -3.76 7.46 2.88
CA LEU A 147 -4.70 7.84 1.80
C LEU A 147 -4.58 9.33 1.43
N LEU A 148 -4.50 10.22 2.43
CA LEU A 148 -4.33 11.65 2.20
C LEU A 148 -2.96 11.98 1.58
N LEU A 149 -1.90 11.33 2.02
CA LEU A 149 -0.55 11.54 1.50
C LEU A 149 -0.42 11.06 0.06
N VAL A 150 -0.98 9.86 -0.24
CA VAL A 150 -1.05 9.34 -1.62
C VAL A 150 -1.84 10.29 -2.51
N THR A 151 -2.98 10.80 -2.03
CA THR A 151 -3.80 11.77 -2.79
C THR A 151 -3.01 13.06 -3.10
N LEU A 152 -2.23 13.57 -2.15
CA LEU A 152 -1.39 14.76 -2.36
C LEU A 152 -0.29 14.50 -3.41
N ILE A 153 0.42 13.38 -3.30
CA ILE A 153 1.51 13.04 -4.23
C ILE A 153 0.93 12.72 -5.61
N ALA A 154 -0.19 12.02 -5.69
CA ALA A 154 -0.89 11.73 -6.95
C ALA A 154 -1.34 13.03 -7.65
N HIS A 155 -1.90 13.99 -6.91
CA HIS A 155 -2.25 15.32 -7.43
C HIS A 155 -1.01 16.04 -8.01
N TYR A 156 0.11 16.03 -7.27
CA TYR A 156 1.37 16.61 -7.77
C TYR A 156 1.78 16.00 -9.11
N LEU A 157 1.80 14.66 -9.21
CA LEU A 157 2.17 13.93 -10.43
C LEU A 157 1.20 14.22 -11.59
N ALA A 158 -0.10 14.31 -11.29
CA ALA A 158 -1.14 14.58 -12.27
C ALA A 158 -1.04 15.98 -12.89
N VAL A 159 -0.76 16.99 -12.07
CA VAL A 159 -0.53 18.35 -12.55
C VAL A 159 0.70 18.39 -13.46
N ARG A 160 1.77 17.70 -13.10
CA ARG A 160 2.99 17.58 -13.92
C ARG A 160 2.72 16.87 -15.26
N LYS A 161 1.91 15.81 -15.21
CA LYS A 161 1.50 15.06 -16.40
C LYS A 161 0.42 15.76 -17.21
N LYS A 162 -0.13 16.88 -16.72
CA LYS A 162 -1.19 17.67 -17.35
C LYS A 162 -2.44 16.85 -17.65
N LEU A 163 -2.91 16.11 -16.67
CA LEU A 163 -4.15 15.35 -16.80
C LEU A 163 -5.34 16.26 -17.14
N SER A 164 -6.32 15.70 -17.84
CA SER A 164 -7.62 16.35 -18.03
C SER A 164 -8.34 16.52 -16.69
N ARG A 165 -9.33 17.44 -16.64
CA ARG A 165 -10.12 17.63 -15.43
C ARG A 165 -10.81 16.35 -14.97
N THR A 166 -11.42 15.60 -15.91
CA THR A 166 -12.08 14.33 -15.60
C THR A 166 -11.11 13.29 -15.08
N ASP A 167 -9.94 13.16 -15.70
CA ASP A 167 -8.91 12.23 -15.21
C ASP A 167 -8.36 12.64 -13.84
N MET A 168 -8.28 13.94 -13.54
CA MET A 168 -7.90 14.44 -12.22
C MET A 168 -8.93 14.06 -11.16
N GLU A 169 -10.23 14.27 -11.43
CA GLU A 169 -11.31 13.88 -10.53
C GLU A 169 -11.30 12.36 -10.27
N ASN A 170 -11.14 11.55 -11.33
CA ASN A 170 -11.01 10.11 -11.23
C ASN A 170 -9.77 9.68 -10.43
N LEU A 171 -8.63 10.35 -10.65
CA LEU A 171 -7.40 10.08 -9.93
C LEU A 171 -7.52 10.37 -8.43
N LEU A 172 -8.09 11.51 -8.07
CA LEU A 172 -8.28 11.88 -6.66
C LEU A 172 -9.19 10.89 -5.94
N CYS A 173 -10.28 10.44 -6.60
CA CYS A 173 -11.12 9.36 -6.08
C CYS A 173 -10.33 8.05 -5.94
N ALA A 174 -9.58 7.65 -6.98
CA ALA A 174 -8.80 6.42 -6.94
C ALA A 174 -7.74 6.46 -5.83
N ALA A 175 -6.99 7.56 -5.70
CA ALA A 175 -5.98 7.73 -4.66
C ALA A 175 -6.58 7.75 -3.24
N LEU A 176 -7.78 8.35 -3.07
CA LEU A 176 -8.44 8.42 -1.77
C LEU A 176 -9.03 7.06 -1.32
N PHE A 177 -9.32 6.17 -2.26
CA PHE A 177 -10.05 4.92 -1.98
C PHE A 177 -9.23 3.65 -2.23
N HIS A 178 -7.98 3.75 -2.73
CA HIS A 178 -7.23 2.58 -3.22
C HIS A 178 -7.06 1.48 -2.18
N ASP A 179 -6.87 1.82 -0.91
CA ASP A 179 -6.59 0.90 0.19
C ASP A 179 -7.77 0.69 1.16
N LEU A 180 -9.00 1.11 0.81
CA LEU A 180 -10.15 0.87 1.69
C LEU A 180 -10.46 -0.61 1.92
N GLY A 181 -9.96 -1.50 1.08
CA GLY A 181 -9.99 -2.95 1.29
C GLY A 181 -9.23 -3.41 2.53
N GLU A 182 -8.22 -2.65 2.99
CA GLU A 182 -7.48 -2.95 4.22
C GLU A 182 -8.35 -2.91 5.48
N LEU A 183 -9.47 -2.16 5.47
CA LEU A 183 -10.44 -2.16 6.57
C LEU A 183 -11.04 -3.55 6.84
N HIS A 184 -10.97 -4.44 5.87
CA HIS A 184 -11.49 -5.82 5.94
C HIS A 184 -10.41 -6.86 6.28
N ILE A 185 -9.14 -6.45 6.34
CA ILE A 185 -8.01 -7.32 6.69
C ILE A 185 -7.80 -7.31 8.21
N ASN A 186 -7.31 -8.43 8.74
CA ASN A 186 -6.91 -8.50 10.13
C ASN A 186 -5.78 -7.47 10.42
N PRO A 187 -6.02 -6.49 11.32
CA PRO A 187 -5.02 -5.47 11.64
C PRO A 187 -3.68 -6.03 12.15
N ALA A 188 -3.70 -7.22 12.77
CA ALA A 188 -2.48 -7.89 13.21
C ALA A 188 -1.56 -8.30 12.05
N LEU A 189 -2.11 -8.56 10.86
CA LEU A 189 -1.32 -8.85 9.65
C LEU A 189 -0.70 -7.58 9.08
N LEU A 190 -1.46 -6.48 9.02
CA LEU A 190 -0.99 -5.20 8.49
C LEU A 190 0.12 -4.58 9.35
N ASN A 191 0.05 -4.76 10.68
CA ASN A 191 1.01 -4.21 11.64
C ASN A 191 2.12 -5.20 12.03
N SER A 192 2.18 -6.38 11.39
CA SER A 192 3.15 -7.42 11.76
C SER A 192 4.57 -6.98 11.40
N THR A 193 5.45 -7.03 12.40
CA THR A 193 6.91 -6.93 12.22
C THR A 193 7.54 -8.30 11.97
N ASN A 194 6.78 -9.38 12.14
CA ASN A 194 7.22 -10.75 11.95
C ASN A 194 7.07 -11.18 10.48
N HIS A 195 7.73 -12.28 10.16
CA HIS A 195 7.59 -12.89 8.85
C HIS A 195 6.17 -13.42 8.66
N LEU A 196 5.49 -12.92 7.63
CA LEU A 196 4.17 -13.42 7.26
C LEU A 196 4.29 -14.71 6.43
N SER A 197 3.49 -15.70 6.75
CA SER A 197 3.31 -16.89 5.93
C SER A 197 2.79 -16.54 4.52
N GLU A 198 2.88 -17.46 3.59
CA GLU A 198 2.36 -17.25 2.24
C GLU A 198 0.85 -16.97 2.25
N THR A 199 0.09 -17.67 3.09
CA THR A 199 -1.35 -17.47 3.24
C THR A 199 -1.66 -16.07 3.79
N GLU A 200 -0.97 -15.61 4.83
CA GLU A 200 -1.16 -14.28 5.41
C GLU A 200 -0.81 -13.18 4.40
N ARG A 201 0.27 -13.33 3.63
CA ARG A 201 0.58 -12.40 2.53
C ARG A 201 -0.50 -12.34 1.46
N ARG A 202 -1.13 -13.46 1.14
CA ARG A 202 -2.24 -13.50 0.18
C ARG A 202 -3.43 -12.69 0.65
N HIS A 203 -3.74 -12.71 1.96
CA HIS A 203 -4.79 -11.85 2.52
C HIS A 203 -4.48 -10.36 2.28
N ILE A 204 -3.22 -9.95 2.49
CA ILE A 204 -2.80 -8.58 2.20
C ILE A 204 -2.90 -8.31 0.69
N TYR A 205 -2.39 -9.19 -0.18
CA TYR A 205 -2.41 -9.00 -1.63
C TYR A 205 -3.82 -9.02 -2.26
N ALA A 206 -4.83 -9.40 -1.51
CA ALA A 206 -6.22 -9.34 -1.94
C ALA A 206 -6.87 -7.94 -1.77
N HIS A 207 -6.22 -6.97 -1.02
CA HIS A 207 -6.85 -5.67 -0.77
C HIS A 207 -7.16 -4.85 -2.02
N PRO A 208 -6.38 -4.87 -3.14
CA PRO A 208 -6.77 -4.13 -4.32
C PRO A 208 -8.09 -4.62 -4.93
N ILE A 209 -8.32 -5.94 -4.87
CA ILE A 209 -9.57 -6.53 -5.32
C ILE A 209 -10.70 -6.16 -4.36
N ALA A 210 -10.45 -6.21 -3.04
CA ALA A 210 -11.44 -5.79 -2.05
C ALA A 210 -11.82 -4.31 -2.22
N SER A 211 -10.83 -3.42 -2.37
CA SER A 211 -11.07 -2.00 -2.66
C SER A 211 -11.85 -1.78 -3.96
N TYR A 212 -11.49 -2.51 -5.02
CA TYR A 212 -12.21 -2.51 -6.29
C TYR A 212 -13.67 -2.91 -6.12
N LEU A 213 -13.94 -4.03 -5.42
CA LEU A 213 -15.30 -4.52 -5.17
C LEU A 213 -16.15 -3.50 -4.40
N ILE A 214 -15.56 -2.83 -3.42
CA ILE A 214 -16.21 -1.79 -2.62
C ILE A 214 -16.58 -0.59 -3.51
N VAL A 215 -15.66 -0.13 -4.34
CA VAL A 215 -15.81 1.14 -5.08
C VAL A 215 -16.66 0.98 -6.33
N ARG A 216 -16.59 -0.15 -7.03
CA ARG A 216 -17.35 -0.40 -8.26
C ARG A 216 -18.87 -0.40 -8.05
N GLU A 217 -19.34 -0.70 -6.84
CA GLU A 217 -20.77 -0.73 -6.49
C GLU A 217 -21.32 0.66 -6.13
N VAL A 218 -20.45 1.69 -6.08
CA VAL A 218 -20.87 3.05 -5.71
C VAL A 218 -21.41 3.78 -6.93
N ALA A 219 -22.69 4.13 -6.88
CA ALA A 219 -23.34 4.86 -7.96
C ALA A 219 -22.67 6.22 -8.22
N GLY A 220 -22.43 6.52 -9.49
CA GLY A 220 -21.83 7.79 -9.92
C GLY A 220 -20.30 7.83 -9.91
N ILE A 221 -19.62 6.77 -9.52
CA ILE A 221 -18.18 6.65 -9.69
C ILE A 221 -17.88 6.10 -11.09
N ASP A 222 -16.94 6.74 -11.79
CA ASP A 222 -16.48 6.30 -13.10
C ASP A 222 -15.78 4.93 -12.98
N PRO A 223 -16.04 3.94 -13.85
CA PRO A 223 -15.33 2.65 -13.86
C PRO A 223 -13.81 2.75 -13.93
N ALA A 224 -13.27 3.84 -14.49
CA ALA A 224 -11.84 4.09 -14.51
C ALA A 224 -11.24 4.19 -13.09
N VAL A 225 -12.01 4.69 -12.12
CA VAL A 225 -11.60 4.77 -10.70
C VAL A 225 -11.39 3.38 -10.13
N SER A 226 -12.40 2.52 -10.21
CA SER A 226 -12.32 1.16 -9.67
C SER A 226 -11.25 0.33 -10.40
N THR A 227 -11.11 0.49 -11.71
CA THR A 227 -10.04 -0.16 -12.49
C THR A 227 -8.65 0.31 -12.02
N ALA A 228 -8.46 1.60 -11.78
CA ALA A 228 -7.20 2.12 -11.29
C ALA A 228 -6.86 1.58 -9.89
N ILE A 229 -7.86 1.48 -9.02
CA ILE A 229 -7.72 0.86 -7.69
C ILE A 229 -7.28 -0.60 -7.81
N LEU A 230 -7.89 -1.38 -8.71
CA LEU A 230 -7.54 -2.77 -8.93
C LEU A 230 -6.09 -2.95 -9.39
N GLN A 231 -5.57 -1.99 -10.14
CA GLN A 231 -4.27 -2.06 -10.80
C GLN A 231 -3.13 -1.35 -10.05
N HIS A 232 -3.36 -0.69 -8.92
CA HIS A 232 -2.34 0.18 -8.31
C HIS A 232 -1.09 -0.56 -7.81
N HIS A 233 -1.18 -1.86 -7.58
CA HIS A 233 -0.02 -2.70 -7.28
C HIS A 233 0.53 -3.48 -8.48
N GLU A 234 0.01 -3.26 -9.67
CA GLU A 234 0.64 -3.75 -10.89
C GLU A 234 1.94 -3.00 -11.18
N ARG A 235 2.87 -3.63 -11.88
CA ARG A 235 4.19 -3.10 -12.17
C ARG A 235 4.49 -3.20 -13.67
N GLN A 236 5.17 -2.21 -14.23
CA GLN A 236 5.48 -2.12 -15.67
C GLN A 236 6.18 -3.38 -16.22
N ASP A 237 6.97 -4.06 -15.38
CA ASP A 237 7.71 -5.27 -15.72
C ASP A 237 6.88 -6.58 -15.53
N GLY A 238 5.61 -6.47 -15.12
CA GLY A 238 4.75 -7.62 -14.85
C GLY A 238 4.99 -8.32 -13.51
N SER A 239 5.84 -7.77 -12.66
CA SER A 239 6.14 -8.33 -11.33
C SER A 239 5.08 -7.99 -10.27
N GLY A 240 4.06 -7.20 -10.63
CA GLY A 240 3.01 -6.73 -9.75
C GLY A 240 1.91 -7.77 -9.48
N TYR A 241 0.88 -7.34 -8.81
CA TYR A 241 -0.32 -8.12 -8.47
C TYR A 241 -1.58 -7.24 -8.55
N PRO A 242 -2.79 -7.81 -8.63
CA PRO A 242 -3.11 -9.24 -8.55
C PRO A 242 -2.95 -10.02 -9.86
N TYR A 243 -2.93 -9.35 -11.02
CA TYR A 243 -2.99 -10.01 -12.32
C TYR A 243 -1.64 -10.13 -13.05
N GLY A 244 -0.60 -9.43 -12.61
CA GLY A 244 0.70 -9.39 -13.27
C GLY A 244 0.63 -8.66 -14.62
N LEU A 245 -0.18 -7.60 -14.69
CA LEU A 245 -0.27 -6.74 -15.87
C LEU A 245 1.06 -6.02 -16.11
N HIS A 246 1.37 -5.73 -17.38
CA HIS A 246 2.62 -5.07 -17.75
C HIS A 246 2.41 -3.99 -18.82
N GLY A 247 3.30 -3.02 -18.83
CA GLY A 247 3.33 -1.98 -19.84
C GLY A 247 1.98 -1.26 -20.00
N ASP A 248 1.49 -1.18 -21.22
CA ASP A 248 0.26 -0.45 -21.56
C ASP A 248 -1.05 -1.11 -21.08
N GLN A 249 -0.98 -2.31 -20.52
CA GLN A 249 -2.13 -2.94 -19.86
C GLN A 249 -2.52 -2.22 -18.56
N ILE A 250 -1.59 -1.47 -17.96
CA ILE A 250 -1.82 -0.69 -16.75
C ILE A 250 -2.28 0.72 -17.13
N GLY A 251 -3.47 1.10 -16.69
CA GLY A 251 -4.04 2.43 -16.97
C GLY A 251 -3.21 3.58 -16.41
N THR A 252 -3.28 4.76 -17.03
CA THR A 252 -2.50 5.95 -16.62
C THR A 252 -2.79 6.34 -15.17
N ILE A 253 -4.07 6.33 -14.74
CA ILE A 253 -4.45 6.66 -13.36
C ILE A 253 -3.83 5.65 -12.39
N ALA A 254 -3.88 4.34 -12.70
CA ALA A 254 -3.28 3.30 -11.89
C ALA A 254 -1.76 3.47 -11.75
N ARG A 255 -1.05 3.81 -12.83
CA ARG A 255 0.39 4.10 -12.79
C ARG A 255 0.73 5.26 -11.86
N ILE A 256 -0.09 6.33 -11.88
CA ILE A 256 0.11 7.49 -11.00
C ILE A 256 -0.14 7.11 -9.54
N VAL A 257 -1.25 6.41 -9.24
CA VAL A 257 -1.55 5.93 -7.88
C VAL A 257 -0.43 5.01 -7.39
N SER A 258 0.03 4.07 -8.22
CA SER A 258 1.13 3.14 -7.90
C SER A 258 2.44 3.84 -7.50
N VAL A 259 2.82 4.90 -8.23
CA VAL A 259 4.01 5.70 -7.90
C VAL A 259 3.77 6.53 -6.64
N ALA A 260 2.60 7.15 -6.51
CA ALA A 260 2.23 7.97 -5.36
C ALA A 260 2.20 7.15 -4.06
N ASP A 261 1.63 5.94 -4.09
CA ASP A 261 1.56 5.00 -2.97
C ASP A 261 2.96 4.65 -2.44
N VAL A 262 3.85 4.19 -3.32
CA VAL A 262 5.23 3.87 -2.94
C VAL A 262 5.97 5.09 -2.41
N CYS A 263 5.79 6.26 -3.03
CA CYS A 263 6.36 7.51 -2.54
C CYS A 263 5.85 7.86 -1.15
N ALA A 264 4.54 7.73 -0.90
CA ALA A 264 3.91 8.00 0.38
C ALA A 264 4.44 7.06 1.48
N SER A 265 4.52 5.75 1.19
CA SER A 265 5.02 4.74 2.11
C SER A 265 6.49 4.98 2.49
N ILE A 266 7.35 5.30 1.51
CA ILE A 266 8.75 5.63 1.74
C ILE A 266 8.87 6.95 2.52
N PHE A 267 8.10 7.96 2.16
CA PHE A 267 8.11 9.25 2.83
C PHE A 267 7.69 9.14 4.30
N ALA A 268 6.61 8.43 4.59
CA ALA A 268 6.12 8.19 5.95
C ALA A 268 7.17 7.47 6.81
N ARG A 269 7.89 6.49 6.23
CA ARG A 269 8.86 5.68 6.94
C ARG A 269 10.21 6.38 7.16
N PHE A 270 10.68 7.16 6.18
CA PHE A 270 12.06 7.63 6.16
C PHE A 270 12.19 9.16 6.19
N GLY A 271 11.14 9.91 5.86
CA GLY A 271 11.13 11.36 5.93
C GLY A 271 12.20 12.11 5.09
N SER A 272 12.92 11.39 4.21
CA SER A 272 14.05 11.93 3.43
C SER A 272 13.75 11.94 1.93
N ASN A 273 13.85 13.11 1.31
CA ASN A 273 13.57 13.29 -0.11
C ASN A 273 14.63 12.66 -1.03
N LEU A 274 15.92 12.75 -0.64
CA LEU A 274 17.00 12.14 -1.41
C LEU A 274 16.84 10.62 -1.45
N ARG A 275 16.49 10.03 -0.32
CA ARG A 275 16.25 8.59 -0.19
C ARG A 275 15.10 8.15 -1.08
N LEU A 276 14.01 8.92 -1.12
CA LEU A 276 12.88 8.64 -1.99
C LEU A 276 13.29 8.64 -3.47
N ALA A 277 13.96 9.70 -3.94
CA ALA A 277 14.45 9.79 -5.32
C ALA A 277 15.39 8.63 -5.68
N THR A 278 16.22 8.20 -4.74
CA THR A 278 17.15 7.10 -4.88
C THR A 278 16.44 5.76 -5.01
N LEU A 279 15.50 5.47 -4.10
CA LEU A 279 14.74 4.22 -4.13
C LEU A 279 13.87 4.10 -5.39
N MET A 280 13.32 5.22 -5.88
CA MET A 280 12.57 5.22 -7.14
C MET A 280 13.45 4.95 -8.36
N ARG A 281 14.72 5.38 -8.36
CA ARG A 281 15.69 5.02 -9.41
C ARG A 281 15.96 3.53 -9.48
N LEU A 282 16.05 2.86 -8.33
CA LEU A 282 16.27 1.41 -8.26
C LEU A 282 15.13 0.59 -8.89
N ASN A 283 13.94 1.15 -8.93
CA ASN A 283 12.75 0.50 -9.44
C ASN A 283 12.32 1.00 -10.83
N VAL A 284 13.24 1.59 -11.61
CA VAL A 284 12.95 2.20 -12.91
C VAL A 284 12.20 1.29 -13.89
N LYS A 285 12.44 -0.02 -13.84
CA LYS A 285 11.73 -1.00 -14.69
C LYS A 285 10.29 -1.29 -14.22
N LYS A 286 9.98 -0.98 -12.97
CA LYS A 286 8.68 -1.28 -12.34
C LYS A 286 7.67 -0.17 -12.49
N TYR A 287 8.13 1.07 -12.73
CA TYR A 287 7.29 2.26 -12.75
C TYR A 287 7.44 3.03 -14.06
N ASP A 288 6.48 3.90 -14.35
CA ASP A 288 6.48 4.79 -15.51
C ASP A 288 7.68 5.77 -15.42
N PRO A 289 8.61 5.78 -16.40
CA PRO A 289 9.81 6.61 -16.33
C PRO A 289 9.53 8.11 -16.30
N GLU A 290 8.44 8.57 -16.92
CA GLU A 290 8.03 9.97 -16.88
C GLU A 290 7.60 10.37 -15.46
N LEU A 291 6.81 9.53 -14.80
CA LEU A 291 6.41 9.76 -13.40
C LEU A 291 7.60 9.76 -12.45
N LEU A 292 8.57 8.85 -12.67
CA LEU A 292 9.81 8.85 -11.89
C LEU A 292 10.63 10.12 -12.08
N SER A 293 10.65 10.70 -13.29
CA SER A 293 11.30 11.97 -13.54
C SER A 293 10.66 13.11 -12.74
N PHE A 294 9.33 13.13 -12.63
CA PHE A 294 8.60 14.10 -11.80
C PHE A 294 8.88 13.93 -10.30
N VAL A 295 8.90 12.67 -9.82
CA VAL A 295 9.32 12.37 -8.44
C VAL A 295 10.72 12.91 -8.17
N HIS A 296 11.68 12.63 -9.06
CA HIS A 296 13.05 13.14 -8.94
C HIS A 296 13.09 14.67 -8.93
N GLU A 297 12.32 15.33 -9.79
CA GLU A 297 12.25 16.79 -9.83
C GLU A 297 11.66 17.40 -8.54
N GLY A 298 10.55 16.83 -8.04
CA GLY A 298 9.86 17.30 -6.84
C GLY A 298 10.62 17.03 -5.55
N PHE A 299 11.18 15.84 -5.41
CA PHE A 299 11.84 15.40 -4.18
C PHE A 299 13.37 15.57 -4.22
N GLY A 300 14.01 15.59 -5.40
CA GLY A 300 15.46 15.65 -5.55
C GLY A 300 16.09 17.03 -5.37
N ARG A 301 15.35 18.12 -5.61
CA ARG A 301 15.89 19.49 -5.51
C ARG A 301 16.06 20.02 -4.08
N MET A 302 15.57 19.28 -3.08
CA MET A 302 15.62 19.72 -1.68
C MET A 302 16.93 19.39 -0.97
N THR A 303 17.88 18.76 -1.63
CA THR A 303 19.14 18.35 -1.02
C THR A 303 20.32 19.16 -1.57
N ASN A 304 20.63 20.27 -0.92
CA ASN A 304 21.95 20.88 -0.96
C ASN A 304 22.83 20.22 0.13
N CYS A 305 23.12 18.95 0.02
CA CYS A 305 24.10 18.27 0.87
C CYS A 305 25.20 17.66 0.02
N THR A 306 26.31 18.38 -0.09
CA THR A 306 27.61 17.81 -0.47
C THR A 306 28.12 16.96 0.69
N VAL A 307 28.16 15.65 0.52
CA VAL A 307 28.73 14.74 1.51
C VAL A 307 29.80 13.87 0.84
N ALA A 308 30.99 13.88 1.44
CA ALA A 308 32.12 13.06 1.01
C ALA A 308 31.85 11.56 1.30
N ALA A 309 32.04 10.72 0.31
CA ALA A 309 31.87 9.27 0.43
C ALA A 309 33.05 8.63 1.18
N ASN A 310 32.75 7.77 2.15
CA ASN A 310 33.75 6.89 2.78
C ASN A 310 33.81 5.56 2.02
N ASN A 311 34.96 5.25 1.41
CA ASN A 311 35.20 4.10 0.52
C ASN A 311 35.29 2.72 1.21
N THR A 312 34.93 2.59 2.49
CA THR A 312 35.16 1.36 3.25
C THR A 312 34.09 0.27 3.11
N GLU A 313 32.95 0.59 2.51
CA GLU A 313 31.77 -0.31 2.48
C GLU A 313 31.56 -1.05 1.14
N LEU A 314 32.26 -0.64 0.07
CA LEU A 314 32.13 -1.23 -1.27
C LEU A 314 32.35 -2.76 -1.33
N PRO A 315 33.40 -3.32 -0.67
CA PRO A 315 33.67 -4.76 -0.76
C PRO A 315 32.55 -5.64 -0.16
N ARG A 316 31.80 -5.09 0.82
CA ARG A 316 30.69 -5.83 1.47
C ARG A 316 29.45 -5.86 0.57
N LEU A 317 29.18 -4.79 -0.15
CA LEU A 317 28.08 -4.71 -1.12
C LEU A 317 28.30 -5.65 -2.32
N GLU A 318 29.52 -5.70 -2.84
CA GLU A 318 29.91 -6.63 -3.90
C GLU A 318 29.77 -8.09 -3.46
N ALA A 319 30.14 -8.41 -2.21
CA ALA A 319 30.01 -9.75 -1.65
C ALA A 319 28.53 -10.19 -1.53
N VAL A 320 27.64 -9.28 -1.16
CA VAL A 320 26.18 -9.55 -1.09
C VAL A 320 25.58 -9.72 -2.48
N SER A 321 26.01 -8.92 -3.47
CA SER A 321 25.63 -9.09 -4.87
C SER A 321 25.98 -10.46 -5.39
N GLN A 322 27.24 -10.84 -5.24
CA GLN A 322 27.74 -12.15 -5.63
C GLN A 322 26.98 -13.29 -4.95
N LEU A 323 26.62 -13.11 -3.67
CA LEU A 323 25.86 -14.12 -2.93
C LEU A 323 24.47 -14.33 -3.54
N PHE A 324 23.76 -13.26 -3.94
CA PHE A 324 22.43 -13.37 -4.55
C PHE A 324 22.48 -13.92 -5.98
N GLU A 325 23.48 -13.57 -6.77
CA GLU A 325 23.70 -14.14 -8.12
C GLU A 325 23.99 -15.63 -8.03
N THR A 326 24.99 -16.02 -7.23
CA THR A 326 25.36 -17.42 -6.99
C THR A 326 24.17 -18.23 -6.45
N TRP A 327 23.38 -17.64 -5.58
CA TRP A 327 22.19 -18.27 -5.02
C TRP A 327 21.06 -18.49 -6.05
N SER A 328 20.83 -17.53 -6.93
CA SER A 328 19.86 -17.67 -8.03
C SER A 328 20.24 -18.79 -8.99
N GLU A 329 21.52 -18.91 -9.32
CA GLU A 329 22.07 -19.98 -10.15
C GLU A 329 21.98 -21.36 -9.43
N PHE A 330 22.33 -21.40 -8.16
CA PHE A 330 22.28 -22.61 -7.34
C PHE A 330 20.86 -23.16 -7.18
N ARG A 331 19.87 -22.27 -7.00
CA ARG A 331 18.46 -22.63 -6.94
C ARG A 331 17.96 -23.26 -8.26
N ALA A 332 18.41 -22.73 -9.39
CA ALA A 332 18.07 -23.29 -10.71
C ALA A 332 18.64 -24.69 -10.89
N VAL A 333 19.87 -24.94 -10.43
CA VAL A 333 20.53 -26.26 -10.51
C VAL A 333 19.91 -27.27 -9.55
N LEU A 334 19.59 -26.86 -8.32
CA LEU A 334 18.99 -27.76 -7.31
C LEU A 334 17.53 -28.12 -7.64
N GLY A 335 16.78 -27.24 -8.29
CA GLY A 335 15.44 -27.57 -8.80
C GLY A 335 15.45 -28.70 -9.85
N LEU A 336 16.62 -28.95 -10.46
CA LEU A 336 16.84 -30.07 -11.40
C LEU A 336 17.34 -31.36 -10.72
N LEU A 337 17.90 -31.26 -9.49
CA LEU A 337 18.54 -32.37 -8.79
C LEU A 337 17.72 -32.96 -7.61
N ALA A 338 16.60 -32.33 -7.24
CA ALA A 338 15.80 -32.71 -6.05
C ALA A 338 14.93 -33.97 -6.30
N THR A 339 15.55 -35.12 -6.54
CA THR A 339 14.83 -36.38 -6.60
C THR A 339 15.22 -37.41 -5.55
N ASP A 340 16.32 -37.24 -4.78
CA ASP A 340 16.70 -38.26 -3.78
C ASP A 340 17.59 -37.68 -2.66
N SER A 341 17.05 -37.45 -1.47
CA SER A 341 17.60 -37.67 -0.11
C SER A 341 17.04 -36.72 0.95
N SER A 342 16.39 -37.24 1.96
CA SER A 342 15.55 -36.54 2.93
C SER A 342 16.27 -35.64 3.96
N SER A 343 17.58 -35.76 4.14
CA SER A 343 18.34 -34.95 5.11
C SER A 343 18.91 -33.65 4.51
N LEU A 344 19.45 -33.73 3.30
CA LEU A 344 19.96 -32.55 2.59
C LEU A 344 18.81 -31.60 2.14
N ALA A 345 17.63 -32.14 1.87
CA ALA A 345 16.46 -31.39 1.47
C ALA A 345 16.00 -30.42 2.57
N GLY A 346 16.03 -30.81 3.84
CA GLY A 346 15.61 -29.95 4.96
C GLY A 346 16.59 -28.78 5.21
N GLU A 347 17.90 -29.02 5.12
CA GLU A 347 18.90 -27.94 5.27
C GLU A 347 18.85 -26.96 4.09
N LEU A 348 18.63 -27.44 2.89
CA LEU A 348 18.47 -26.61 1.69
C LEU A 348 17.17 -25.80 1.74
N GLU A 349 16.05 -26.41 2.16
CA GLU A 349 14.78 -25.73 2.35
C GLU A 349 14.89 -24.60 3.38
N PHE A 350 15.56 -24.86 4.50
CA PHE A 350 15.88 -23.86 5.51
C PHE A 350 16.74 -22.70 4.97
N MET A 351 17.74 -23.00 4.14
CA MET A 351 18.56 -21.97 3.49
C MET A 351 17.76 -21.18 2.45
N PHE A 352 16.86 -21.84 1.68
CA PHE A 352 15.97 -21.19 0.73
C PHE A 352 15.02 -20.22 1.42
N ASP A 353 14.43 -20.63 2.53
CA ASP A 353 13.55 -19.78 3.34
C ASP A 353 14.30 -18.57 3.90
N ARG A 354 15.52 -18.76 4.37
CA ARG A 354 16.38 -17.67 4.87
C ARG A 354 16.70 -16.64 3.79
N MET A 355 17.05 -17.09 2.59
CA MET A 355 17.35 -16.19 1.46
C MET A 355 16.09 -15.50 0.94
N ALA A 356 14.95 -16.17 0.91
CA ALA A 356 13.67 -15.58 0.59
C ALA A 356 13.26 -14.50 1.61
N ASN A 357 13.51 -14.76 2.89
CA ASN A 357 13.29 -13.80 3.99
C ASN A 357 14.20 -12.59 3.86
N LEU A 358 15.45 -12.80 3.54
CA LEU A 358 16.42 -11.74 3.29
C LEU A 358 16.01 -10.87 2.10
N ARG A 359 15.63 -11.49 1.00
CA ARG A 359 15.13 -10.79 -0.18
C ARG A 359 13.88 -9.98 0.16
N SER A 360 12.93 -10.57 0.91
CA SER A 360 11.72 -9.88 1.37
C SER A 360 12.05 -8.69 2.28
N MET A 361 13.02 -8.85 3.18
CA MET A 361 13.49 -7.79 4.06
C MET A 361 14.13 -6.65 3.28
N LEU A 362 14.99 -6.94 2.30
CA LEU A 362 15.58 -5.93 1.42
C LEU A 362 14.50 -5.20 0.61
N PHE A 363 13.50 -5.91 0.09
CA PHE A 363 12.33 -5.29 -0.55
C PHE A 363 11.54 -4.39 0.40
N GLN A 364 11.32 -4.81 1.66
CA GLN A 364 10.65 -3.98 2.67
C GLN A 364 11.44 -2.71 2.99
N PHE A 365 12.75 -2.75 2.88
CA PHE A 365 13.62 -1.57 2.98
C PHE A 365 13.73 -0.77 1.68
N GLY A 366 13.02 -1.20 0.61
CA GLY A 366 13.04 -0.54 -0.70
C GLY A 366 14.26 -0.88 -1.56
N PHE A 367 15.01 -1.93 -1.22
CA PHE A 367 16.17 -2.38 -1.98
C PHE A 367 15.82 -3.59 -2.85
N ASP A 368 16.07 -3.47 -4.17
CA ASP A 368 15.98 -4.61 -5.09
C ASP A 368 17.34 -5.32 -5.17
N PRO A 369 17.46 -6.56 -4.65
CA PRO A 369 18.71 -7.31 -4.70
C PRO A 369 19.23 -7.58 -6.12
N GLY A 370 18.37 -7.49 -7.12
CA GLY A 370 18.75 -7.63 -8.54
C GLY A 370 19.36 -6.37 -9.16
N SER A 371 19.47 -5.26 -8.42
CA SER A 371 19.99 -3.97 -8.89
C SER A 371 21.15 -3.46 -8.04
N LEU A 372 22.02 -4.34 -7.59
CA LEU A 372 23.08 -4.07 -6.60
C LEU A 372 24.16 -3.10 -7.09
N GLU A 373 24.49 -3.06 -8.38
CA GLU A 373 25.41 -2.05 -8.94
C GLU A 373 24.90 -0.64 -8.68
N LEU A 374 23.58 -0.46 -8.80
CA LEU A 374 22.93 0.81 -8.55
C LEU A 374 22.87 1.15 -7.04
N LEU A 375 22.80 0.14 -6.15
CA LEU A 375 22.89 0.33 -4.70
C LEU A 375 24.28 0.84 -4.29
N VAL A 376 25.33 0.34 -4.95
CA VAL A 376 26.71 0.80 -4.71
C VAL A 376 26.88 2.27 -5.11
N GLU A 377 26.43 2.66 -6.31
CA GLU A 377 26.47 4.07 -6.74
C GLU A 377 25.75 5.01 -5.77
N ILE A 378 24.65 4.55 -5.22
CA ILE A 378 23.81 5.31 -4.30
C ILE A 378 24.43 5.42 -2.92
N ALA A 379 24.98 4.32 -2.39
CA ALA A 379 25.72 4.32 -1.13
C ALA A 379 26.96 5.23 -1.21
N MET A 380 27.58 5.32 -2.39
CA MET A 380 28.69 6.26 -2.63
C MET A 380 28.24 7.71 -2.66
N ALA A 381 26.99 7.97 -3.05
CA ALA A 381 26.46 9.33 -3.18
C ALA A 381 25.81 9.86 -1.87
N ASP A 382 25.38 8.99 -0.94
CA ASP A 382 24.75 9.37 0.31
C ASP A 382 25.19 8.51 1.51
N PRO A 383 26.00 9.08 2.44
CA PRO A 383 26.49 8.38 3.62
C PRO A 383 25.40 7.88 4.58
N LYS A 384 24.20 8.48 4.59
CA LYS A 384 23.09 7.99 5.40
C LYS A 384 22.57 6.67 4.84
N ILE A 385 22.45 6.58 3.50
CA ILE A 385 22.08 5.34 2.83
C ILE A 385 23.18 4.30 2.99
N ALA A 386 24.45 4.69 2.88
CA ALA A 386 25.58 3.80 3.16
C ALA A 386 25.50 3.20 4.57
N ASN A 387 25.29 4.02 5.60
CA ASN A 387 25.19 3.54 6.99
C ASN A 387 24.00 2.61 7.21
N GLU A 388 22.86 2.85 6.55
CA GLU A 388 21.70 1.97 6.67
C GLU A 388 21.87 0.67 5.88
N LEU A 389 22.48 0.74 4.70
CA LEU A 389 22.88 -0.44 3.96
C LEU A 389 23.83 -1.29 4.81
N THR A 390 24.81 -0.66 5.45
CA THR A 390 25.73 -1.33 6.36
C THR A 390 25.00 -2.01 7.52
N ALA A 391 24.08 -1.33 8.18
CA ALA A 391 23.29 -1.92 9.27
C ALA A 391 22.41 -3.09 8.79
N VAL A 392 21.86 -3.01 7.58
CA VAL A 392 21.12 -4.12 6.95
C VAL A 392 22.08 -5.28 6.63
N LEU A 393 23.25 -4.99 6.08
CA LEU A 393 24.26 -6.00 5.72
C LEU A 393 24.85 -6.70 6.95
N GLU A 394 25.09 -5.97 8.04
CA GLU A 394 25.52 -6.56 9.32
C GLU A 394 24.47 -7.52 9.86
N ARG A 395 23.18 -7.12 9.82
CA ARG A 395 22.08 -7.98 10.25
C ARG A 395 21.91 -9.22 9.34
N VAL A 396 22.18 -9.07 8.05
CA VAL A 396 22.23 -10.17 7.07
C VAL A 396 23.38 -11.12 7.39
N TYR A 397 24.57 -10.58 7.65
CA TYR A 397 25.74 -11.37 7.99
C TYR A 397 25.56 -12.15 9.31
N ASP A 398 24.96 -11.51 10.31
CA ASP A 398 24.62 -12.17 11.59
C ASP A 398 23.60 -13.31 11.39
N LEU A 399 22.60 -13.10 10.52
CA LEU A 399 21.62 -14.13 10.18
C LEU A 399 22.24 -15.31 9.41
N LEU A 400 23.21 -15.06 8.54
CA LEU A 400 23.91 -16.09 7.77
C LEU A 400 24.98 -16.81 8.59
N SER A 401 25.63 -16.10 9.54
CA SER A 401 26.69 -16.64 10.39
C SER A 401 26.17 -17.37 11.64
N SER A 402 24.93 -17.14 12.05
CA SER A 402 24.26 -17.90 13.11
C SER A 402 23.85 -19.28 12.59
N SER A 403 24.82 -20.18 12.39
CA SER A 403 24.54 -21.59 12.16
C SER A 403 23.88 -22.21 13.38
N PRO A 404 22.85 -23.04 13.22
CA PRO A 404 22.41 -23.90 14.32
C PRO A 404 23.54 -24.88 14.64
N ARG A 405 23.95 -24.90 15.90
CA ARG A 405 24.77 -26.00 16.45
C ARG A 405 23.90 -27.24 16.62
#